data_1156622043b4f10c670e5dba6d49f5e5
#
_entry.id   1156622043b4f10c670e5dba6d49f5e5
#
_cell.length_a   1.000
_cell.length_b   1.000
_cell.length_c   1.000
_cell.angle_alpha   90.00
_cell.angle_beta   90.00
_cell.angle_gamma   90.00
#
_symmetry.space_group_name_H-M   'P 1'
#
loop_
_entity.id
_entity.type
_entity.pdbx_description
1 polymer ?
#
loop_
_entity_poly.entity_id
_entity_poly.type
_entity_poly.pdbx_seq_one_letter_code
_entity_poly.pdbx_strand_id
1 'polypeptide(L)' 'MAIWIELRCERRGEWLDASSGTRCWSDDNNGPGEMADDTLASMSSVYQFLKQDATKAGWKLIHGEGWVCPCCVKVNP' A
#
# COMPACT_ATOMS: atom_id res chain seq x y z
N MET A 1 -14.75 -16.86 -9.13
CA MET A 1 -14.41 -15.62 -9.85
C MET A 1 -13.28 -14.93 -9.13
N ALA A 2 -12.24 -14.53 -9.86
CA ALA A 2 -11.06 -13.92 -9.23
C ALA A 2 -11.24 -12.40 -9.09
N ILE A 3 -10.66 -11.85 -8.02
CA ILE A 3 -10.60 -10.41 -7.80
C ILE A 3 -9.14 -10.00 -7.58
N TRP A 4 -8.85 -8.74 -7.83
CA TRP A 4 -7.54 -8.15 -7.56
C TRP A 4 -7.60 -7.36 -6.26
N ILE A 5 -6.66 -7.63 -5.34
CA ILE A 5 -6.52 -6.87 -4.09
C ILE A 5 -5.19 -6.16 -4.13
N GLU A 6 -5.20 -4.86 -3.90
CA GLU A 6 -3.98 -4.05 -3.95
C GLU A 6 -4.01 -3.01 -2.82
N LEU A 7 -2.87 -2.82 -2.18
CA LEU A 7 -2.72 -1.77 -1.19
C LEU A 7 -2.30 -0.48 -1.87
N ARG A 8 -2.96 0.61 -1.51
CA ARG A 8 -2.70 1.95 -2.04
C ARG A 8 -2.33 2.89 -0.91
N CYS A 9 -1.47 3.85 -1.20
CA CYS A 9 -1.08 4.85 -0.22
C CYS A 9 -2.22 5.85 0.01
N GLU A 10 -2.64 6.01 1.26
CA GLU A 10 -3.72 6.93 1.61
C GLU A 10 -3.30 8.39 1.47
N ARG A 11 -2.01 8.68 1.59
CA ARG A 11 -1.49 10.05 1.45
C ARG A 11 -1.30 10.45 -0.01
N ARG A 12 -1.09 9.52 -0.89
CA ARG A 12 -0.94 9.73 -2.35
C ARG A 12 0.06 10.82 -2.72
N GLY A 13 1.12 10.93 -1.94
CA GLY A 13 2.16 11.93 -2.23
C GLY A 13 1.81 13.33 -1.79
N GLU A 14 0.78 13.52 -0.97
CA GLU A 14 0.33 14.83 -0.52
C GLU A 14 1.45 15.64 0.16
N TRP A 15 2.36 14.95 0.84
CA TRP A 15 3.45 15.57 1.58
C TRP A 15 4.77 15.59 0.81
N LEU A 16 4.76 15.13 -0.44
CA LEU A 16 5.98 15.08 -1.25
C LEU A 16 6.22 16.42 -1.96
N ASP A 17 7.47 16.84 -1.98
CA ASP A 17 7.89 18.03 -2.72
C ASP A 17 8.11 17.64 -4.18
N ALA A 18 7.43 18.33 -5.09
CA ALA A 18 7.55 18.07 -6.52
C ALA A 18 8.98 18.25 -7.03
N SER A 19 9.77 19.11 -6.40
CA SER A 19 11.15 19.37 -6.81
C SER A 19 12.13 18.29 -6.33
N SER A 20 11.71 17.44 -5.38
CA SER A 20 12.59 16.41 -4.81
C SER A 20 12.77 15.19 -5.70
N GLY A 21 11.92 15.03 -6.72
CA GLY A 21 11.94 13.87 -7.59
C GLY A 21 11.39 12.59 -6.98
N THR A 22 10.91 12.66 -5.75
CA THR A 22 10.28 11.50 -5.10
C THR A 22 8.83 11.39 -5.51
N ARG A 23 8.33 10.16 -5.62
CA ARG A 23 6.96 9.88 -6.04
C ARG A 23 6.30 8.90 -5.09
N CYS A 24 4.99 9.06 -4.92
CA CYS A 24 4.20 8.09 -4.17
C CYS A 24 4.17 6.76 -4.92
N TRP A 25 4.32 5.67 -4.19
CA TRP A 25 4.29 4.33 -4.79
C TRP A 25 2.98 4.06 -5.52
N SER A 26 1.87 4.64 -5.07
CA SER A 26 0.59 4.47 -5.74
C SER A 26 0.56 5.12 -7.13
N ASP A 27 1.30 6.20 -7.32
CA ASP A 27 1.40 6.86 -8.62
C ASP A 27 2.16 6.00 -9.64
N ASP A 28 3.08 5.15 -9.16
CA ASP A 28 3.88 4.26 -10.01
C ASP A 28 3.34 2.83 -10.01
N ASN A 29 2.20 2.58 -9.38
CA ASN A 29 1.60 1.25 -9.23
C ASN A 29 2.56 0.23 -8.57
N ASN A 30 3.35 0.68 -7.62
CA ASN A 30 4.34 -0.15 -6.92
C ASN A 30 3.79 -0.76 -5.62
N GLY A 31 2.52 -0.58 -5.33
CA GLY A 31 1.92 -1.15 -4.13
C GLY A 31 1.80 -2.67 -4.21
N PRO A 32 1.84 -3.36 -3.05
CA PRO A 32 1.64 -4.81 -3.03
C PRO A 32 0.24 -5.17 -3.52
N GLY A 33 0.15 -6.19 -4.35
CA GLY A 33 -1.12 -6.64 -4.88
C GLY A 33 -1.09 -8.12 -5.21
N GLU A 34 -2.25 -8.78 -5.17
CA GLU A 34 -2.37 -10.20 -5.45
C GLU A 34 -3.79 -10.54 -5.86
N MET A 35 -3.92 -11.61 -6.62
CA MET A 35 -5.23 -12.17 -7.00
C MET A 35 -5.79 -13.02 -5.87
N ALA A 36 -7.09 -12.94 -5.66
CA ALA A 36 -7.81 -13.76 -4.69
C ALA A 36 -9.07 -14.35 -5.34
N ASP A 37 -9.58 -15.44 -4.77
CA ASP A 37 -10.89 -15.95 -5.13
C ASP A 37 -11.97 -15.06 -4.50
N ASP A 38 -13.14 -15.07 -5.11
CA ASP A 38 -14.28 -14.29 -4.66
C ASP A 38 -14.96 -14.97 -3.45
N THR A 39 -14.18 -15.22 -2.41
CA THR A 39 -14.68 -15.73 -1.13
C THR A 39 -14.05 -14.95 0.02
N LEU A 40 -14.76 -14.83 1.11
CA LEU A 40 -14.26 -14.09 2.27
C LEU A 40 -12.97 -14.71 2.82
N ALA A 41 -12.91 -16.05 2.85
CA ALA A 41 -11.72 -16.75 3.35
C ALA A 41 -10.49 -16.47 2.48
N SER A 42 -10.64 -16.52 1.16
CA SER A 42 -9.54 -16.25 0.24
C SER A 42 -9.08 -14.80 0.30
N MET A 43 -10.03 -13.86 0.33
CA MET A 43 -9.70 -12.43 0.44
C MET A 43 -8.94 -12.14 1.74
N SER A 44 -9.36 -12.74 2.85
CA SER A 44 -8.70 -12.56 4.14
C SER A 44 -7.27 -13.10 4.13
N SER A 45 -7.06 -14.29 3.56
CA SER A 45 -5.73 -14.90 3.45
C SER A 45 -4.79 -14.06 2.61
N VAL A 46 -5.27 -13.58 1.46
CA VAL A 46 -4.49 -12.73 0.56
C VAL A 46 -4.16 -11.40 1.25
N TYR A 47 -5.10 -10.80 1.96
CA TYR A 47 -4.85 -9.55 2.68
C TYR A 47 -3.77 -9.74 3.76
N GLN A 48 -3.79 -10.85 4.51
CA GLN A 48 -2.75 -11.12 5.50
C GLN A 48 -1.37 -11.25 4.86
N PHE A 49 -1.30 -11.89 3.69
CA PHE A 49 -0.07 -11.97 2.92
C PHE A 49 0.41 -10.59 2.49
N LEU A 50 -0.49 -9.76 1.97
CA LEU A 50 -0.16 -8.41 1.52
C LEU A 50 0.31 -7.52 2.68
N LYS A 51 -0.28 -7.67 3.86
CA LYS A 51 0.16 -6.94 5.05
C LYS A 51 1.63 -7.24 5.38
N GLN A 52 2.00 -8.52 5.37
CA GLN A 52 3.36 -8.92 5.64
C GLN A 52 4.33 -8.39 4.59
N ASP A 53 3.94 -8.52 3.31
CA ASP A 53 4.75 -8.04 2.20
C ASP A 53 4.94 -6.54 2.25
N ALA A 54 3.88 -5.79 2.51
CA ALA A 54 3.94 -4.34 2.64
C ALA A 54 4.86 -3.92 3.80
N THR A 55 4.73 -4.56 4.95
CA THR A 55 5.57 -4.26 6.11
C THR A 55 7.04 -4.48 5.81
N LYS A 56 7.37 -5.56 5.10
CA LYS A 56 8.75 -5.84 4.69
C LYS A 56 9.28 -4.80 3.71
N ALA A 57 8.42 -4.26 2.87
CA ALA A 57 8.80 -3.23 1.90
C ALA A 57 8.94 -1.84 2.52
N GLY A 58 8.47 -1.65 3.75
CA GLY A 58 8.57 -0.37 4.45
C GLY A 58 7.27 0.40 4.55
N TRP A 59 6.16 -0.18 4.11
CA TRP A 59 4.85 0.42 4.29
C TRP A 59 4.47 0.44 5.77
N LYS A 60 3.67 1.41 6.15
CA LYS A 60 3.21 1.55 7.53
C LYS A 60 1.69 1.67 7.57
N LEU A 61 1.06 0.90 8.44
CA LEU A 61 -0.38 1.00 8.70
C LEU A 61 -0.58 1.96 9.86
N ILE A 62 -1.14 3.12 9.59
CA ILE A 62 -1.34 4.18 10.58
C ILE A 62 -2.79 4.16 11.03
N HIS A 63 -2.99 4.04 12.35
CA HIS A 63 -4.34 4.00 12.91
C HIS A 63 -5.10 5.28 12.55
N GLY A 64 -6.31 5.09 12.01
CA GLY A 64 -7.17 6.20 11.60
C GLY A 64 -6.85 6.78 10.22
N GLU A 65 -5.74 6.38 9.60
CA GLU A 65 -5.36 6.88 8.27
C GLU A 65 -5.34 5.77 7.21
N GLY A 66 -4.74 4.61 7.54
CA GLY A 66 -4.61 3.50 6.61
C GLY A 66 -3.17 3.23 6.23
N TRP A 67 -2.97 2.57 5.09
CA TRP A 67 -1.64 2.21 4.59
C TRP A 67 -0.95 3.42 3.96
N VAL A 68 0.31 3.62 4.32
CA VAL A 68 1.13 4.72 3.79
C VAL A 68 2.40 4.11 3.19
N CYS A 69 2.74 4.50 1.96
CA CYS A 69 3.90 3.96 1.26
C CYS A 69 5.22 4.42 1.90
N PRO A 70 6.34 3.70 1.65
CA PRO A 70 7.61 4.06 2.26
C PRO A 70 8.07 5.49 1.97
N CYS A 71 7.77 5.99 0.78
CA CYS A 71 8.16 7.35 0.40
C CYS A 71 7.44 8.39 1.24
N CYS A 72 6.11 8.24 1.39
CA CYS A 72 5.31 9.18 2.18
C CYS A 72 5.64 9.09 3.68
N VAL A 73 5.97 7.89 4.17
CA VAL A 73 6.38 7.70 5.56
C VAL A 73 7.68 8.44 5.86
N LYS A 74 8.65 8.41 4.93
CA LYS A 74 9.94 9.10 5.10
C LYS A 74 9.78 10.61 5.17
N VAL A 75 8.83 11.15 4.40
CA VAL A 75 8.60 12.60 4.35
C VAL A 75 7.90 13.09 5.61
N ASN A 76 6.94 12.32 6.11
CA ASN A 76 6.16 12.69 7.29
C ASN A 76 5.84 11.44 8.13
N PRO A 77 6.83 10.99 8.93
CA PRO A 77 6.68 9.78 9.75
C PRO A 77 5.56 9.84 10.76
#